data_048fa81d184dbfcc8acda64316347f16
#
_entry.id   048fa81d184dbfcc8acda64316347f16
#
_cell.length_a   1.000
_cell.length_b   1.000
_cell.length_c   1.000
_cell.angle_alpha   90.00
_cell.angle_beta   90.00
_cell.angle_gamma   90.00
#
_symmetry.space_group_name_H-M   'P 1'
#
loop_
_entity.id
_entity.type
_entity.pdbx_description
1 polymer ?
#
loop_
_entity_poly.entity_id
_entity_poly.type
_entity_poly.pdbx_seq_one_letter_code
_entity_poly.pdbx_strand_id
1 'polypeptide(L)'
;MTAAEPGSRLEWSTPPAALAAAAVGGLALAGAAVLTGDGSSRLLIGLAAALLLGLAALGVRQRPRLTIVPGAAPRLIVRGLLGPAEYPREKILRARVVGFRRLGRRVPNLELDVEHDGDDRLLIFGRWDLGTHPQDVLDAMREHGLAPRER
;
A
#
# COMPACT_ATOMS: atom_id res chain seq x y z
N MET A 1 0.93 12.50 23.07
CA MET A 1 0.74 11.04 23.10
C MET A 1 -0.74 10.78 23.27
N THR A 2 -1.47 10.69 22.16
CA THR A 2 -2.91 10.44 22.18
C THR A 2 -3.11 8.94 22.34
N ALA A 3 -3.61 8.52 23.51
CA ALA A 3 -4.00 7.14 23.72
C ALA A 3 -5.04 6.76 22.68
N ALA A 4 -4.76 5.74 21.86
CA ALA A 4 -5.73 5.20 20.93
C ALA A 4 -6.92 4.69 21.73
N GLU A 5 -8.12 5.21 21.46
CA GLU A 5 -9.36 4.71 22.01
C GLU A 5 -9.47 3.20 21.76
N PRO A 6 -9.89 2.38 22.75
CA PRO A 6 -10.08 0.95 22.55
C PRO A 6 -11.19 0.75 21.52
N GLY A 7 -10.79 0.44 20.27
CA GLY A 7 -11.68 0.27 19.14
C GLY A 7 -11.38 1.16 17.92
N SER A 8 -10.37 2.03 17.98
CA SER A 8 -9.94 2.81 16.82
C SER A 8 -9.33 1.90 15.76
N ARG A 9 -9.77 2.10 14.50
CA ARG A 9 -9.18 1.42 13.34
C ARG A 9 -7.73 1.86 13.17
N LEU A 10 -6.84 0.92 12.91
CA LEU A 10 -5.46 1.20 12.55
C LEU A 10 -5.33 1.19 11.03
N GLU A 11 -4.85 2.27 10.44
CA GLU A 11 -4.81 2.47 9.00
C GLU A 11 -3.39 2.80 8.54
N TRP A 12 -2.97 2.12 7.46
CA TRP A 12 -1.71 2.38 6.78
C TRP A 12 -1.98 2.70 5.32
N SER A 13 -1.25 3.68 4.81
CA SER A 13 -1.41 4.13 3.43
C SER A 13 -0.15 4.79 2.89
N THR A 14 -0.05 4.87 1.57
CA THR A 14 1.01 5.63 0.90
C THR A 14 1.05 7.06 1.45
N PRO A 15 2.24 7.59 1.78
CA PRO A 15 2.38 8.94 2.32
C PRO A 15 1.72 9.98 1.41
N PRO A 16 0.89 10.90 1.95
CA PRO A 16 0.22 11.92 1.14
C PRO A 16 1.19 12.86 0.43
N ALA A 17 2.32 13.16 1.07
CA ALA A 17 3.37 14.00 0.46
C ALA A 17 3.96 13.37 -0.81
N ALA A 18 4.10 12.03 -0.82
CA ALA A 18 4.60 11.32 -1.99
C ALA A 18 3.60 11.36 -3.16
N LEU A 19 2.31 11.22 -2.87
CA LEU A 19 1.25 11.34 -3.88
C LEU A 19 1.13 12.77 -4.40
N ALA A 20 1.27 13.77 -3.53
CA ALA A 20 1.30 15.18 -3.94
C ALA A 20 2.51 15.48 -4.82
N ALA A 21 3.71 14.99 -4.48
CA ALA A 21 4.90 15.15 -5.30
C ALA A 21 4.73 14.50 -6.70
N ALA A 22 4.14 13.31 -6.76
CA ALA A 22 3.83 12.65 -8.03
C ALA A 22 2.83 13.46 -8.87
N ALA A 23 1.79 14.00 -8.25
CA ALA A 23 0.80 14.84 -8.94
C ALA A 23 1.43 16.15 -9.48
N VAL A 24 2.22 16.83 -8.66
CA VAL A 24 2.94 18.06 -9.07
C VAL A 24 3.92 17.77 -10.20
N GLY A 25 4.70 16.69 -10.10
CA GLY A 25 5.60 16.25 -11.17
C GLY A 25 4.87 15.93 -12.48
N GLY A 26 3.73 15.24 -12.39
CA GLY A 26 2.88 14.95 -13.54
C GLY A 26 2.32 16.20 -14.20
N LEU A 27 1.85 17.18 -13.42
CA LEU A 27 1.38 18.47 -13.93
C LEU A 27 2.51 19.29 -14.59
N ALA A 28 3.70 19.29 -13.99
CA ALA A 28 4.87 19.95 -14.58
C ALA A 28 5.25 19.33 -15.94
N LEU A 29 5.24 17.99 -16.04
CA LEU A 29 5.48 17.31 -17.30
C LEU A 29 4.38 17.59 -18.34
N ALA A 30 3.11 17.66 -17.92
CA ALA A 30 2.01 18.02 -18.81
C ALA A 30 2.21 19.44 -19.37
N GLY A 31 2.59 20.41 -18.54
CA GLY A 31 2.94 21.76 -18.96
C GLY A 31 4.11 21.77 -19.95
N ALA A 32 5.18 21.02 -19.66
CA ALA A 32 6.32 20.89 -20.57
C ALA A 32 5.92 20.28 -21.92
N ALA A 33 5.04 19.28 -21.93
CA ALA A 33 4.54 18.67 -23.17
C ALA A 33 3.82 19.68 -24.05
N VAL A 34 3.01 20.58 -23.46
CA VAL A 34 2.30 21.65 -24.20
C VAL A 34 3.28 22.63 -24.84
N LEU A 35 4.36 22.97 -24.16
CA LEU A 35 5.38 23.91 -24.62
C LEU A 35 6.37 23.33 -25.64
N THR A 36 6.41 22.00 -25.77
CA THR A 36 7.33 21.31 -26.68
C THR A 36 6.85 21.43 -28.12
N GLY A 37 7.71 21.93 -29.00
CA GLY A 37 7.39 22.13 -30.44
C GLY A 37 7.47 20.86 -31.29
N ASP A 38 8.27 19.86 -30.85
CA ASP A 38 8.44 18.59 -31.56
C ASP A 38 7.39 17.56 -31.17
N GLY A 39 6.75 16.96 -32.16
CA GLY A 39 5.64 16.02 -31.97
C GLY A 39 6.03 14.74 -31.21
N SER A 40 7.20 14.17 -31.51
CA SER A 40 7.68 12.95 -30.86
C SER A 40 8.00 13.17 -29.40
N SER A 41 8.70 14.26 -29.09
CA SER A 41 9.02 14.64 -27.71
C SER A 41 7.76 14.99 -26.92
N ARG A 42 6.81 15.70 -27.53
CA ARG A 42 5.51 16.01 -26.90
C ARG A 42 4.77 14.73 -26.50
N LEU A 43 4.75 13.73 -27.39
CA LEU A 43 4.07 12.45 -27.13
C LEU A 43 4.71 11.73 -25.94
N LEU A 44 6.05 11.63 -25.91
CA LEU A 44 6.77 10.94 -24.84
C LEU A 44 6.61 11.63 -23.49
N ILE A 45 6.74 12.97 -23.45
CA ILE A 45 6.56 13.74 -22.22
C ILE A 45 5.10 13.67 -21.75
N GLY A 46 4.15 13.76 -22.68
CA GLY A 46 2.72 13.64 -22.38
C GLY A 46 2.36 12.26 -21.82
N LEU A 47 2.93 11.19 -22.37
CA LEU A 47 2.75 9.84 -21.86
C LEU A 47 3.32 9.70 -20.44
N ALA A 48 4.53 10.21 -20.18
CA ALA A 48 5.12 10.21 -18.87
C ALA A 48 4.28 10.99 -17.84
N ALA A 49 3.73 12.15 -18.25
CA ALA A 49 2.81 12.94 -17.43
C ALA A 49 1.54 12.15 -17.11
N ALA A 50 0.92 11.52 -18.10
CA ALA A 50 -0.29 10.72 -17.92
C ALA A 50 -0.06 9.52 -16.98
N LEU A 51 1.07 8.81 -17.13
CA LEU A 51 1.43 7.70 -16.26
C LEU A 51 1.62 8.17 -14.81
N LEU A 52 2.31 9.30 -14.60
CA LEU A 52 2.59 9.82 -13.26
C LEU A 52 1.31 10.33 -12.57
N LEU A 53 0.44 11.03 -13.30
CA LEU A 53 -0.87 11.46 -12.81
C LEU A 53 -1.80 10.28 -12.53
N GLY A 54 -1.81 9.28 -13.40
CA GLY A 54 -2.56 8.05 -13.21
C GLY A 54 -2.11 7.29 -11.97
N LEU A 55 -0.80 7.20 -11.74
CA LEU A 55 -0.23 6.58 -10.54
C LEU A 55 -0.60 7.34 -9.26
N ALA A 56 -0.57 8.68 -9.30
CA ALA A 56 -0.99 9.51 -8.18
C ALA A 56 -2.49 9.32 -7.87
N ALA A 57 -3.36 9.35 -8.87
CA ALA A 57 -4.79 9.13 -8.74
C ALA A 57 -5.12 7.74 -8.19
N LEU A 58 -4.43 6.70 -8.69
CA LEU A 58 -4.57 5.34 -8.20
C LEU A 58 -4.13 5.22 -6.73
N GLY A 59 -3.01 5.85 -6.37
CA GLY A 59 -2.52 5.89 -5.00
C GLY A 59 -3.53 6.54 -4.05
N VAL A 60 -4.18 7.64 -4.45
CA VAL A 60 -5.25 8.28 -3.66
C VAL A 60 -6.46 7.35 -3.52
N ARG A 61 -6.89 6.71 -4.62
CA ARG A 61 -8.04 5.79 -4.61
C ARG A 61 -7.85 4.58 -3.69
N GLN A 62 -6.62 4.10 -3.55
CA GLN A 62 -6.29 2.93 -2.74
C GLN A 62 -6.03 3.25 -1.26
N ARG A 63 -6.30 4.46 -0.80
CA ARG A 63 -6.14 4.85 0.60
C ARG A 63 -7.43 4.59 1.40
N PRO A 64 -7.32 4.06 2.63
CA PRO A 64 -6.16 3.41 3.24
C PRO A 64 -5.83 2.08 2.54
N ARG A 65 -4.54 1.72 2.44
CA ARG A 65 -4.10 0.50 1.75
C ARG A 65 -4.37 -0.75 2.58
N LEU A 66 -4.16 -0.63 3.88
CA LEU A 66 -4.35 -1.70 4.86
C LEU A 66 -4.97 -1.12 6.12
N THR A 67 -5.99 -1.79 6.64
CA THR A 67 -6.71 -1.38 7.85
C THR A 67 -6.90 -2.57 8.76
N ILE A 68 -6.55 -2.43 10.04
CA ILE A 68 -6.92 -3.39 11.08
C ILE A 68 -8.16 -2.86 11.78
N VAL A 69 -9.21 -3.66 11.83
CA VAL A 69 -10.40 -3.41 12.63
C VAL A 69 -10.29 -4.28 13.88
N PRO A 70 -9.97 -3.69 15.05
CA PRO A 70 -9.89 -4.42 16.30
C PRO A 70 -11.27 -4.78 16.83
N GLY A 71 -11.34 -5.66 17.82
CA GLY A 71 -12.59 -6.04 18.47
C GLY A 71 -12.66 -7.52 18.80
N ALA A 72 -13.84 -8.01 19.14
CA ALA A 72 -14.07 -9.43 19.46
C ALA A 72 -13.86 -10.36 18.26
N ALA A 73 -14.08 -9.85 17.04
CA ALA A 73 -13.78 -10.53 15.78
C ALA A 73 -12.87 -9.63 14.93
N PRO A 74 -11.56 -9.61 15.22
CA PRO A 74 -10.64 -8.74 14.50
C PRO A 74 -10.54 -9.17 13.03
N ARG A 75 -10.44 -8.17 12.14
CA ARG A 75 -10.30 -8.41 10.71
C ARG A 75 -9.34 -7.42 10.07
N LEU A 76 -8.70 -7.88 9.01
CA LEU A 76 -7.84 -7.08 8.15
C LEU A 76 -8.62 -6.68 6.90
N ILE A 77 -8.59 -5.41 6.56
CA ILE A 77 -9.15 -4.90 5.30
C ILE A 77 -7.98 -4.46 4.42
N VAL A 78 -7.92 -5.01 3.22
CA VAL A 78 -6.92 -4.65 2.21
C VAL A 78 -7.64 -4.02 1.03
N ARG A 79 -7.26 -2.81 0.67
CA ARG A 79 -7.81 -2.13 -0.50
C ARG A 79 -6.93 -2.37 -1.71
N GLY A 80 -7.46 -3.12 -2.66
CA GLY A 80 -6.85 -3.43 -3.95
C GLY A 80 -7.38 -2.54 -5.08
N LEU A 81 -7.05 -2.90 -6.33
CA LEU A 81 -7.53 -2.24 -7.53
C LEU A 81 -9.04 -2.40 -7.72
N LEU A 82 -9.56 -3.58 -7.40
CA LEU A 82 -10.97 -3.96 -7.57
C LEU A 82 -11.85 -3.58 -6.37
N GLY A 83 -11.25 -3.02 -5.32
CA GLY A 83 -11.97 -2.61 -4.12
C GLY A 83 -11.38 -3.18 -2.83
N PRO A 84 -12.06 -2.99 -1.70
CA PRO A 84 -11.65 -3.54 -0.43
C PRO A 84 -11.98 -5.03 -0.34
N ALA A 85 -11.05 -5.80 0.22
CA ALA A 85 -11.24 -7.20 0.59
C ALA A 85 -11.04 -7.36 2.10
N GLU A 86 -11.91 -8.09 2.76
CA GLU A 86 -11.85 -8.35 4.20
C GLU A 86 -11.32 -9.75 4.48
N TYR A 87 -10.35 -9.83 5.37
CA TYR A 87 -9.74 -11.08 5.80
C TYR A 87 -9.89 -11.20 7.33
N PRO A 88 -10.83 -12.03 7.82
CA PRO A 88 -10.87 -12.40 9.22
C PRO A 88 -9.63 -13.25 9.57
N ARG A 89 -9.39 -13.45 10.87
CA ARG A 89 -8.20 -14.15 11.35
C ARG A 89 -7.99 -15.52 10.69
N GLU A 90 -9.08 -16.26 10.46
CA GLU A 90 -9.06 -17.62 9.90
C GLU A 90 -8.55 -17.66 8.46
N LYS A 91 -8.73 -16.58 7.72
CA LYS A 91 -8.30 -16.44 6.33
C LYS A 91 -6.87 -15.93 6.18
N ILE A 92 -6.20 -15.56 7.26
CA ILE A 92 -4.79 -15.17 7.25
C ILE A 92 -3.94 -16.39 7.59
N LEU A 93 -3.38 -17.02 6.56
CA LEU A 93 -2.62 -18.26 6.69
C LEU A 93 -1.22 -18.01 7.23
N ARG A 94 -0.58 -16.91 6.78
CA ARG A 94 0.77 -16.53 7.19
C ARG A 94 0.95 -15.01 7.09
N ALA A 95 1.73 -14.45 8.02
CA ALA A 95 2.15 -13.07 8.00
C ALA A 95 3.62 -12.99 8.42
N ARG A 96 4.48 -12.43 7.57
CA ARG A 96 5.92 -12.31 7.84
C ARG A 96 6.52 -11.08 7.16
N VAL A 97 7.65 -10.60 7.68
CA VAL A 97 8.47 -9.60 7.00
C VAL A 97 9.65 -10.29 6.34
N VAL A 98 9.78 -10.10 5.04
CA VAL A 98 10.85 -10.69 4.23
C VAL A 98 11.69 -9.56 3.62
N GLY A 99 13.01 -9.68 3.73
CA GLY A 99 13.94 -8.74 3.15
C GLY A 99 14.35 -9.14 1.73
N PHE A 100 13.94 -8.37 0.72
CA PHE A 100 14.40 -8.53 -0.65
C PHE A 100 15.68 -7.72 -0.90
N ARG A 101 16.65 -8.31 -1.58
CA ARG A 101 17.84 -7.57 -2.02
C ARG A 101 17.51 -6.77 -3.28
N ARG A 102 17.57 -5.45 -3.18
CA ARG A 102 17.50 -4.52 -4.32
C ARG A 102 18.72 -3.62 -4.29
N LEU A 103 19.48 -3.59 -5.38
CA LEU A 103 20.68 -2.74 -5.55
C LEU A 103 21.63 -2.77 -4.31
N GLY A 104 21.91 -3.98 -3.80
CA GLY A 104 22.79 -4.17 -2.65
C GLY A 104 22.19 -3.85 -1.27
N ARG A 105 20.94 -3.38 -1.20
CA ARG A 105 20.23 -3.11 0.05
C ARG A 105 19.12 -4.13 0.30
N ARG A 106 18.90 -4.50 1.56
CA ARG A 106 17.73 -5.29 1.97
C ARG A 106 16.55 -4.35 2.17
N VAL A 107 15.50 -4.53 1.36
CA VAL A 107 14.24 -3.80 1.48
C VAL A 107 13.22 -4.73 2.15
N PRO A 108 12.75 -4.41 3.36
CA PRO A 108 11.76 -5.21 4.03
C PRO A 108 10.39 -5.04 3.37
N ASN A 109 9.68 -6.15 3.18
CA ASN A 109 8.29 -6.19 2.73
C ASN A 109 7.47 -7.07 3.66
N LEU A 110 6.23 -6.69 3.91
CA LEU A 110 5.25 -7.51 4.59
C LEU A 110 4.63 -8.47 3.55
N GLU A 111 4.78 -9.76 3.79
CA GLU A 111 4.12 -10.81 3.02
C GLU A 111 2.96 -11.39 3.84
N LEU A 112 1.79 -11.46 3.22
CA LEU A 112 0.60 -12.05 3.77
C LEU A 112 0.11 -13.15 2.83
N ASP A 113 0.07 -14.38 3.30
CA ASP A 113 -0.64 -15.46 2.62
C ASP A 113 -2.07 -15.48 3.16
N VAL A 114 -3.04 -15.25 2.30
CA VAL A 114 -4.45 -15.16 2.65
C VAL A 114 -5.29 -16.07 1.76
N GLU A 115 -6.38 -16.61 2.31
CA GLU A 115 -7.39 -17.29 1.52
C GLU A 115 -8.39 -16.28 0.95
N HIS A 116 -8.56 -16.27 -0.36
CA HIS A 116 -9.49 -15.42 -1.07
C HIS A 116 -10.28 -16.22 -2.11
N ASP A 117 -11.61 -16.32 -1.93
CA ASP A 117 -12.51 -17.09 -2.79
C ASP A 117 -12.12 -18.56 -2.97
N GLY A 118 -11.55 -19.19 -1.93
CA GLY A 118 -11.11 -20.59 -1.94
C GLY A 118 -9.69 -20.83 -2.45
N ASP A 119 -9.01 -19.79 -2.91
CA ASP A 119 -7.63 -19.84 -3.39
C ASP A 119 -6.67 -19.13 -2.44
N ASP A 120 -5.45 -19.65 -2.34
CA ASP A 120 -4.37 -18.99 -1.61
C ASP A 120 -3.81 -17.83 -2.43
N ARG A 121 -3.80 -16.65 -1.83
CA ARG A 121 -3.27 -15.43 -2.46
C ARG A 121 -2.14 -14.83 -1.63
N LEU A 122 -1.02 -14.54 -2.28
CA LEU A 122 0.09 -13.83 -1.69
C LEU A 122 -0.09 -12.32 -1.91
N LEU A 123 -0.12 -11.58 -0.81
CA LEU A 123 -0.14 -10.11 -0.80
C LEU A 123 1.21 -9.60 -0.30
N ILE A 124 1.79 -8.65 -1.00
CA ILE A 124 3.09 -8.06 -0.66
C ILE A 124 2.94 -6.55 -0.52
N PHE A 125 3.38 -6.02 0.62
CA PHE A 125 3.33 -4.59 0.93
C PHE A 125 4.73 -4.09 1.28
N GLY A 126 5.16 -3.09 0.55
CA GLY A 126 6.40 -2.38 0.84
C GLY A 126 6.19 -1.20 1.79
N ARG A 127 7.29 -0.59 2.21
CA ARG A 127 7.25 0.64 3.01
C ARG A 127 6.49 1.78 2.34
N TRP A 128 6.53 1.82 1.01
CA TRP A 128 5.78 2.79 0.20
C TRP A 128 4.27 2.62 0.36
N ASP A 129 3.78 1.38 0.30
CA ASP A 129 2.35 1.09 0.40
C ASP A 129 1.80 1.37 1.80
N LEU A 130 2.61 1.11 2.82
CA LEU A 130 2.21 1.19 4.22
C LEU A 130 2.48 2.55 4.85
N GLY A 131 3.39 3.35 4.29
CA GLY A 131 3.83 4.62 4.88
C GLY A 131 4.66 4.48 6.17
N THR A 132 4.95 3.25 6.59
CA THR A 132 5.75 2.90 7.76
C THR A 132 6.60 1.67 7.51
N HIS A 133 7.41 1.27 8.51
CA HIS A 133 8.19 0.05 8.41
C HIS A 133 7.25 -1.18 8.45
N PRO A 134 7.42 -2.17 7.55
CA PRO A 134 6.58 -3.37 7.51
C PRO A 134 6.50 -4.15 8.83
N GLN A 135 7.56 -4.10 9.65
CA GLN A 135 7.59 -4.73 10.95
C GLN A 135 6.57 -4.13 11.93
N ASP A 136 6.38 -2.80 11.90
CA ASP A 136 5.41 -2.12 12.78
C ASP A 136 3.98 -2.61 12.49
N VAL A 137 3.67 -2.86 11.22
CA VAL A 137 2.37 -3.40 10.81
C VAL A 137 2.21 -4.85 11.26
N LEU A 138 3.25 -5.67 11.10
CA LEU A 138 3.24 -7.07 11.56
C LEU A 138 3.06 -7.16 13.08
N ASP A 139 3.71 -6.28 13.84
CA ASP A 139 3.59 -6.24 15.29
C ASP A 139 2.18 -5.82 15.72
N ALA A 140 1.60 -4.82 15.05
CA ALA A 140 0.19 -4.46 15.25
C ALA A 140 -0.77 -5.62 14.90
N MET A 141 -0.51 -6.38 13.84
CA MET A 141 -1.30 -7.58 13.51
C MET A 141 -1.21 -8.65 14.60
N ARG A 142 -0.03 -8.84 15.18
CA ARG A 142 0.18 -9.78 16.30
C ARG A 142 -0.54 -9.33 17.56
N GLU A 143 -0.47 -8.05 17.89
CA GLU A 143 -1.14 -7.44 19.04
C GLU A 143 -2.66 -7.62 18.97
N HIS A 144 -3.24 -7.49 17.78
CA HIS A 144 -4.68 -7.68 17.56
C HIS A 144 -5.08 -9.12 17.18
N GLY A 145 -4.17 -10.09 17.33
CA GLY A 145 -4.46 -11.51 17.11
C GLY A 145 -4.71 -11.89 15.65
N LEU A 146 -4.32 -11.06 14.68
CA LEU A 146 -4.49 -11.31 13.24
C LEU A 146 -3.33 -12.09 12.62
N ALA A 147 -2.11 -11.97 13.15
CA ALA A 147 -0.99 -12.74 12.66
C ALA A 147 -0.94 -14.13 13.34
N PRO A 148 -0.73 -15.22 12.56
CA PRO A 148 -0.45 -16.54 13.13
C PRO A 148 0.81 -16.46 14.00
N ARG A 149 0.81 -17.15 15.15
CA ARG A 149 2.05 -17.34 15.90
C ARG A 149 2.92 -18.30 15.11
N GLU A 150 4.11 -17.87 14.75
CA GLU A 150 5.12 -18.79 14.22
C GLU A 150 5.41 -19.84 15.31
N ARG A 151 5.21 -21.11 14.95
CA ARG A 151 5.61 -22.26 15.79
C ARG A 151 7.06 -22.58 15.52
#